data_a5ab06993525b4bcba480d607f5d0b8c
#
_entry.id   a5ab06993525b4bcba480d607f5d0b8c
#
_cell.length_a   1.000
_cell.length_b   1.000
_cell.length_c   1.000
_cell.angle_alpha   90.00
_cell.angle_beta   90.00
_cell.angle_gamma   90.00
#
_symmetry.space_group_name_H-M   'P 1'
#
loop_
_entity.id
_entity.type
_entity.pdbx_description
1 polymer ?
#
loop_
_entity_poly.entity_id
_entity_poly.type
_entity_poly.pdbx_seq_one_letter_code
_entity_poly.pdbx_strand_id
1 'polypeptide(L)'
;MFSWPSSVIKVFSSENTTLHRVMTETEISLLGGMSSVGALCTIPFTGVLLDSLGRKYTCIGLSTLQVIGWTMIIMFNYVEIVLAGFFIAGLSSSMYLAVPVYVSEFCQETIRGTMTSGVLSLFPVGWMVSYLMGTLEYYTMNYICLSMSVLCTLMLFYMTESPLYLMKKGWDK
;
A
#
# COMPACT_ATOMS: atom_id res chain seq x y z
N MET A 1 -3.23 0.19 5.03
CA MET A 1 -2.51 -0.83 5.82
C MET A 1 -2.15 -0.35 7.22
N PHE A 2 -1.51 0.81 7.44
CA PHE A 2 -1.06 1.24 8.78
C PHE A 2 -2.17 1.39 9.83
N SER A 3 -3.39 1.74 9.47
CA SER A 3 -4.52 1.87 10.39
C SER A 3 -5.33 0.58 10.60
N TRP A 4 -5.19 -0.41 9.72
CA TRP A 4 -5.96 -1.65 9.77
C TRP A 4 -5.69 -2.49 11.04
N PRO A 5 -4.45 -2.67 11.53
CA PRO A 5 -4.20 -3.45 12.73
C PRO A 5 -5.01 -2.95 13.93
N SER A 6 -5.08 -1.62 14.11
CA SER A 6 -5.83 -1.01 15.21
C SER A 6 -7.32 -1.35 15.18
N SER A 7 -7.89 -1.53 13.99
CA SER A 7 -9.30 -1.85 13.81
C SER A 7 -9.64 -3.30 14.13
N VAL A 8 -8.69 -4.23 13.92
CA VAL A 8 -8.94 -5.68 14.06
C VAL A 8 -8.31 -6.31 15.30
N ILE A 9 -7.55 -5.58 16.09
CA ILE A 9 -6.95 -6.09 17.34
C ILE A 9 -8.00 -6.77 18.23
N LYS A 10 -9.18 -6.15 18.41
CA LYS A 10 -10.28 -6.70 19.21
C LYS A 10 -10.80 -8.04 18.68
N VAL A 11 -10.82 -8.23 17.35
CA VAL A 11 -11.28 -9.47 16.72
C VAL A 11 -10.25 -10.57 16.92
N PHE A 12 -8.96 -10.27 16.79
CA PHE A 12 -7.87 -11.24 16.88
C PHE A 12 -7.50 -11.62 18.32
N SER A 13 -7.83 -10.79 19.30
CA SER A 13 -7.63 -11.06 20.72
C SER A 13 -8.86 -11.71 21.40
N SER A 14 -9.98 -11.85 20.71
CA SER A 14 -11.19 -12.48 21.23
C SER A 14 -11.24 -13.98 20.92
N GLU A 15 -11.96 -14.74 21.75
CA GLU A 15 -12.22 -16.19 21.51
C GLU A 15 -13.01 -16.45 20.22
N ASN A 16 -13.76 -15.46 19.71
CA ASN A 16 -14.46 -15.49 18.44
C ASN A 16 -13.60 -15.03 17.26
N THR A 17 -12.30 -15.30 17.28
CA THR A 17 -11.38 -14.95 16.20
C THR A 17 -11.74 -15.69 14.91
N THR A 18 -11.53 -15.02 13.76
CA THR A 18 -11.66 -15.64 12.42
C THR A 18 -10.41 -16.45 12.04
N LEU A 19 -9.36 -16.40 12.84
CA LEU A 19 -8.10 -17.11 12.64
C LEU A 19 -8.15 -18.50 13.26
N HIS A 20 -7.25 -19.37 12.81
CA HIS A 20 -7.08 -20.74 13.32
C HIS A 20 -6.84 -20.78 14.85
N ARG A 21 -6.23 -19.76 15.44
CA ARG A 21 -5.98 -19.58 16.86
C ARG A 21 -6.01 -18.11 17.26
N VAL A 22 -6.19 -17.84 18.55
CA VAL A 22 -6.08 -16.50 19.10
C VAL A 22 -4.61 -16.03 18.99
N MET A 23 -4.40 -14.79 18.55
CA MET A 23 -3.09 -14.18 18.50
C MET A 23 -2.57 -13.89 19.90
N THR A 24 -1.29 -14.15 20.13
CA THR A 24 -0.59 -13.71 21.34
C THR A 24 -0.33 -12.20 21.30
N GLU A 25 -0.16 -11.57 22.46
CA GLU A 25 0.15 -10.13 22.54
C GLU A 25 1.40 -9.74 21.76
N THR A 26 2.39 -10.62 21.71
CA THR A 26 3.60 -10.46 20.90
C THR A 26 3.30 -10.46 19.40
N GLU A 27 2.43 -11.33 18.92
CA GLU A 27 2.04 -11.42 17.50
C GLU A 27 1.20 -10.21 17.09
N ILE A 28 0.34 -9.72 17.96
CA ILE A 28 -0.41 -8.47 17.75
C ILE A 28 0.54 -7.27 17.62
N SER A 29 1.55 -7.21 18.45
CA SER A 29 2.58 -6.17 18.39
C SER A 29 3.40 -6.28 17.10
N LEU A 30 3.77 -7.49 16.69
CA LEU A 30 4.45 -7.78 15.44
C LEU A 30 3.60 -7.41 14.22
N LEU A 31 2.30 -7.63 14.27
CA LEU A 31 1.38 -7.26 13.19
C LEU A 31 1.51 -5.76 12.83
N GLY A 32 1.53 -4.89 13.84
CA GLY A 32 1.76 -3.46 13.66
C GLY A 32 3.15 -3.13 13.12
N GLY A 33 4.17 -3.87 13.54
CA GLY A 33 5.57 -3.66 13.15
C GLY A 33 5.91 -4.20 11.76
N MET A 34 5.31 -5.31 11.32
CA MET A 34 5.66 -5.98 10.06
C MET A 34 5.49 -5.10 8.82
N SER A 35 4.44 -4.30 8.76
CA SER A 35 4.25 -3.34 7.65
C SER A 35 5.32 -2.25 7.65
N SER A 36 5.77 -1.80 8.82
CA SER A 36 6.84 -0.81 8.95
C SER A 36 8.19 -1.36 8.57
N VAL A 37 8.48 -2.61 8.94
CA VAL A 37 9.70 -3.32 8.51
C VAL A 37 9.73 -3.49 7.00
N GLY A 38 8.61 -3.92 6.39
CA GLY A 38 8.47 -4.00 4.93
C GLY A 38 8.72 -2.64 4.24
N ALA A 39 8.15 -1.56 4.78
CA ALA A 39 8.40 -0.21 4.29
C ALA A 39 9.88 0.18 4.35
N LEU A 40 10.54 -0.06 5.48
CA LEU A 40 11.97 0.23 5.66
C LEU A 40 12.85 -0.53 4.66
N CYS A 41 12.48 -1.77 4.34
CA CYS A 41 13.20 -2.57 3.34
C CYS A 41 13.09 -1.98 1.92
N THR A 42 11.95 -1.37 1.57
CA THR A 42 11.67 -0.95 0.18
C THR A 42 12.04 0.50 -0.08
N ILE A 43 11.89 1.39 0.89
CA ILE A 43 12.12 2.83 0.75
C ILE A 43 13.50 3.16 0.13
N PRO A 44 14.63 2.57 0.58
CA PRO A 44 15.94 2.87 0.01
C PRO A 44 16.07 2.53 -1.47
N PHE A 45 15.36 1.48 -1.90
CA PHE A 45 15.42 1.00 -3.28
C PHE A 45 14.40 1.70 -4.20
N THR A 46 13.43 2.41 -3.63
CA THR A 46 12.34 3.04 -4.41
C THR A 46 12.88 4.03 -5.44
N GLY A 47 13.89 4.83 -5.08
CA GLY A 47 14.51 5.76 -6.02
C GLY A 47 15.16 5.06 -7.20
N VAL A 48 15.91 3.99 -6.93
CA VAL A 48 16.55 3.17 -7.98
C VAL A 48 15.50 2.48 -8.86
N LEU A 49 14.42 1.97 -8.27
CA LEU A 49 13.32 1.37 -9.03
C LEU A 49 12.63 2.40 -9.96
N LEU A 50 12.35 3.59 -9.43
CA LEU A 50 11.74 4.67 -10.21
C LEU A 50 12.60 5.07 -11.40
N ASP A 51 13.91 5.12 -11.24
CA ASP A 51 14.84 5.51 -12.30
C ASP A 51 15.13 4.39 -13.31
N SER A 52 15.14 3.12 -12.88
CA SER A 52 15.47 1.98 -13.74
C SER A 52 14.28 1.42 -14.49
N LEU A 53 13.16 1.20 -13.80
CA LEU A 53 11.94 0.60 -14.38
C LEU A 53 10.98 1.63 -14.95
N GLY A 54 11.07 2.87 -14.50
CA GLY A 54 10.11 3.92 -14.82
C GLY A 54 9.04 4.09 -13.74
N ARG A 55 8.43 5.26 -13.73
CA ARG A 55 7.49 5.68 -12.67
C ARG A 55 6.21 4.84 -12.70
N LYS A 56 5.66 4.63 -13.88
CA LYS A 56 4.44 3.83 -14.08
C LYS A 56 4.63 2.37 -13.66
N TYR A 57 5.67 1.71 -14.18
CA TYR A 57 5.89 0.29 -13.90
C TYR A 57 6.23 0.04 -12.45
N THR A 58 6.96 0.94 -11.80
CA THR A 58 7.22 0.88 -10.35
C THR A 58 5.90 0.98 -9.55
N CYS A 59 5.03 1.93 -9.89
CA CYS A 59 3.72 2.05 -9.23
C CYS A 59 2.84 0.81 -9.46
N ILE A 60 2.81 0.23 -10.65
CA ILE A 60 2.07 -1.00 -10.94
C ILE A 60 2.63 -2.16 -10.12
N GLY A 61 3.95 -2.32 -10.05
CA GLY A 61 4.60 -3.37 -9.26
C GLY A 61 4.25 -3.27 -7.77
N LEU A 62 4.36 -2.08 -7.18
CA LEU A 62 4.02 -1.82 -5.79
C LEU A 62 2.52 -2.05 -5.51
N SER A 63 1.65 -1.62 -6.42
CA SER A 63 0.21 -1.85 -6.31
C SER A 63 -0.15 -3.34 -6.40
N THR A 64 0.55 -4.11 -7.24
CA THR A 64 0.38 -5.56 -7.35
C THR A 64 0.77 -6.27 -6.05
N LEU A 65 1.87 -5.86 -5.40
CA LEU A 65 2.26 -6.38 -4.08
C LEU A 65 1.16 -6.11 -3.04
N GLN A 66 0.50 -4.97 -3.10
CA GLN A 66 -0.63 -4.64 -2.23
C GLN A 66 -1.81 -5.60 -2.44
N VAL A 67 -2.17 -5.89 -3.70
CA VAL A 67 -3.23 -6.85 -4.03
C VAL A 67 -2.87 -8.25 -3.53
N ILE A 68 -1.63 -8.71 -3.73
CA ILE A 68 -1.15 -10.01 -3.23
C ILE A 68 -1.28 -10.07 -1.71
N GLY A 69 -0.82 -9.04 -0.98
CA GLY A 69 -0.92 -8.97 0.47
C GLY A 69 -2.36 -9.13 0.97
N TRP A 70 -3.32 -8.39 0.39
CA TRP A 70 -4.73 -8.50 0.75
C TRP A 70 -5.33 -9.86 0.40
N THR A 71 -4.97 -10.41 -0.76
CA THR A 71 -5.45 -11.74 -1.17
C THR A 71 -4.97 -12.83 -0.21
N MET A 72 -3.72 -12.78 0.24
CA MET A 72 -3.19 -13.72 1.24
C MET A 72 -3.96 -13.62 2.57
N ILE A 73 -4.24 -12.42 3.03
CA ILE A 73 -4.98 -12.19 4.30
C ILE A 73 -6.41 -12.74 4.23
N ILE A 74 -7.06 -12.68 3.06
CA ILE A 74 -8.44 -13.15 2.86
C ILE A 74 -8.50 -14.66 2.69
N MET A 75 -7.56 -15.25 1.92
CA MET A 75 -7.61 -16.67 1.58
C MET A 75 -7.16 -17.59 2.70
N PHE A 76 -6.30 -17.11 3.60
CA PHE A 76 -5.69 -17.95 4.62
C PHE A 76 -5.94 -17.40 6.02
N ASN A 77 -6.51 -18.25 6.89
CA ASN A 77 -6.83 -17.90 8.29
C ASN A 77 -5.71 -18.31 9.26
N TYR A 78 -4.46 -18.40 8.80
CA TYR A 78 -3.29 -18.70 9.63
C TYR A 78 -2.57 -17.42 10.04
N VAL A 79 -2.20 -17.32 11.31
CA VAL A 79 -1.52 -16.15 11.88
C VAL A 79 -0.23 -15.82 11.13
N GLU A 80 0.57 -16.82 10.81
CA GLU A 80 1.84 -16.70 10.12
C GLU A 80 1.67 -16.10 8.71
N ILE A 81 0.62 -16.52 8.01
CA ILE A 81 0.31 -16.03 6.66
C ILE A 81 -0.22 -14.60 6.70
N VAL A 82 -1.01 -14.26 7.71
CA VAL A 82 -1.47 -12.87 7.92
C VAL A 82 -0.28 -11.96 8.18
N LEU A 83 0.68 -12.35 9.01
CA LEU A 83 1.90 -11.60 9.27
C LEU A 83 2.75 -11.42 7.99
N ALA A 84 2.92 -12.49 7.21
CA ALA A 84 3.61 -12.43 5.92
C ALA A 84 2.88 -11.51 4.92
N GLY A 85 1.55 -11.58 4.85
CA GLY A 85 0.73 -10.69 4.04
C GLY A 85 0.92 -9.21 4.41
N PHE A 86 1.01 -8.92 5.71
CA PHE A 86 1.31 -7.56 6.20
C PHE A 86 2.71 -7.08 5.85
N PHE A 87 3.70 -7.97 5.89
CA PHE A 87 5.05 -7.66 5.45
C PHE A 87 5.08 -7.32 3.96
N ILE A 88 4.48 -8.18 3.12
CA ILE A 88 4.38 -7.95 1.66
C ILE A 88 3.64 -6.65 1.35
N ALA A 89 2.53 -6.40 2.02
CA ALA A 89 1.81 -5.15 1.87
C ALA A 89 2.58 -3.94 2.40
N GLY A 90 3.47 -4.14 3.39
CA GLY A 90 4.42 -3.13 3.85
C GLY A 90 5.42 -2.72 2.76
N LEU A 91 5.88 -3.67 1.93
CA LEU A 91 6.75 -3.37 0.78
C LEU A 91 6.10 -2.36 -0.18
N SER A 92 4.77 -2.41 -0.35
CA SER A 92 4.03 -1.46 -1.20
C SER A 92 3.92 -0.05 -0.61
N SER A 93 4.31 0.17 0.64
CA SER A 93 4.23 1.48 1.30
C SER A 93 5.10 2.53 0.63
N SER A 94 6.10 2.14 -0.15
CA SER A 94 6.89 3.07 -0.97
C SER A 94 6.07 3.84 -2.02
N MET A 95 4.81 3.48 -2.25
CA MET A 95 3.84 4.30 -3.01
C MET A 95 3.70 5.71 -2.44
N TYR A 96 3.88 5.90 -1.12
CA TYR A 96 3.89 7.24 -0.51
C TYR A 96 4.98 8.16 -1.07
N LEU A 97 6.07 7.60 -1.57
CA LEU A 97 7.14 8.34 -2.25
C LEU A 97 6.93 8.35 -3.77
N ALA A 98 6.56 7.22 -4.35
CA ALA A 98 6.44 7.06 -5.80
C ALA A 98 5.33 7.93 -6.40
N VAL A 99 4.15 8.00 -5.77
CA VAL A 99 3.01 8.74 -6.31
C VAL A 99 3.23 10.26 -6.34
N PRO A 100 3.70 10.92 -5.27
CA PRO A 100 4.00 12.35 -5.34
C PRO A 100 5.08 12.70 -6.38
N VAL A 101 6.10 11.85 -6.53
CA VAL A 101 7.14 12.04 -7.55
C VAL A 101 6.52 11.94 -8.95
N TYR A 102 5.72 10.90 -9.19
CA TYR A 102 5.03 10.70 -10.47
C TYR A 102 4.15 11.92 -10.81
N VAL A 103 3.33 12.40 -9.87
CA VAL A 103 2.47 13.58 -10.07
C VAL A 103 3.29 14.85 -10.32
N SER A 104 4.39 15.03 -9.59
CA SER A 104 5.24 16.21 -9.75
C SER A 104 5.89 16.33 -11.13
N GLU A 105 6.11 15.20 -11.82
CA GLU A 105 6.71 15.17 -13.16
C GLU A 105 5.70 15.49 -14.28
N PHE A 106 4.40 15.35 -14.02
CA PHE A 106 3.34 15.74 -14.97
C PHE A 106 2.92 17.20 -14.82
N CYS A 107 3.19 17.81 -13.67
CA CYS A 107 2.73 19.15 -13.39
C CYS A 107 3.75 20.21 -13.84
N GLN A 108 3.25 21.33 -14.36
CA GLN A 108 4.05 22.53 -14.61
C GLN A 108 4.62 23.07 -13.29
N GLU A 109 5.78 23.74 -13.36
CA GLU A 109 6.48 24.24 -12.16
C GLU A 109 5.61 25.12 -11.28
N THR A 110 4.75 25.95 -11.87
CA THR A 110 3.83 26.86 -11.17
C THR A 110 2.81 26.18 -10.28
N ILE A 111 2.33 24.99 -10.66
CA ILE A 111 1.26 24.27 -9.94
C ILE A 111 1.76 22.99 -9.24
N ARG A 112 3.02 22.62 -9.47
CA ARG A 112 3.63 21.39 -8.93
C ARG A 112 3.46 21.25 -7.41
N GLY A 113 3.75 22.33 -6.67
CA GLY A 113 3.63 22.35 -5.21
C GLY A 113 2.19 22.11 -4.74
N THR A 114 1.23 22.77 -5.37
CA THR A 114 -0.20 22.62 -5.03
C THR A 114 -0.71 21.21 -5.31
N MET A 115 -0.37 20.65 -6.47
CA MET A 115 -0.79 19.31 -6.86
C MET A 115 -0.16 18.24 -5.96
N THR A 116 1.13 18.33 -5.66
CA THR A 116 1.82 17.41 -4.76
C THR A 116 1.25 17.48 -3.33
N SER A 117 0.99 18.69 -2.82
CA SER A 117 0.35 18.88 -1.51
C SER A 117 -1.06 18.30 -1.49
N GLY A 118 -1.82 18.47 -2.57
CA GLY A 118 -3.16 17.88 -2.72
C GLY A 118 -3.12 16.36 -2.62
N VAL A 119 -2.21 15.71 -3.33
CA VAL A 119 -2.02 14.25 -3.26
C VAL A 119 -1.63 13.80 -1.86
N LEU A 120 -0.69 14.49 -1.21
CA LEU A 120 -0.27 14.16 0.16
C LEU A 120 -1.41 14.31 1.16
N SER A 121 -2.33 15.28 0.96
CA SER A 121 -3.51 15.47 1.81
C SER A 121 -4.54 14.35 1.67
N LEU A 122 -4.56 13.60 0.58
CA LEU A 122 -5.46 12.45 0.41
C LEU A 122 -5.05 11.25 1.28
N PHE A 123 -3.79 11.10 1.66
CA PHE A 123 -3.34 10.00 2.51
C PHE A 123 -3.99 10.02 3.91
N PRO A 124 -3.97 11.15 4.67
CA PRO A 124 -4.69 11.22 5.94
C PRO A 124 -6.19 10.96 5.80
N VAL A 125 -6.83 11.45 4.72
CA VAL A 125 -8.24 11.17 4.44
C VAL A 125 -8.46 9.66 4.27
N GLY A 126 -7.59 8.98 3.53
CA GLY A 126 -7.63 7.52 3.38
C GLY A 126 -7.47 6.79 4.73
N TRP A 127 -6.62 7.28 5.64
CA TRP A 127 -6.50 6.73 6.99
C TRP A 127 -7.77 6.93 7.81
N MET A 128 -8.37 8.12 7.75
CA MET A 128 -9.64 8.40 8.43
C MET A 128 -10.75 7.46 7.94
N VAL A 129 -10.89 7.27 6.63
CA VAL A 129 -11.84 6.33 6.06
C VAL A 129 -11.55 4.90 6.53
N SER A 130 -10.30 4.47 6.57
CA SER A 130 -9.90 3.15 7.05
C SER A 130 -10.28 2.93 8.53
N TYR A 131 -10.16 3.94 9.39
CA TYR A 131 -10.61 3.85 10.78
C TYR A 131 -12.14 3.73 10.88
N LEU A 132 -12.88 4.49 10.08
CA LEU A 132 -14.35 4.38 10.02
C LEU A 132 -14.79 2.98 9.55
N MET A 133 -14.07 2.41 8.56
CA MET A 133 -14.34 1.05 8.08
C MET A 133 -14.02 -0.03 9.14
N GLY A 134 -13.19 0.28 10.14
CA GLY A 134 -12.89 -0.61 11.25
C GLY A 134 -14.09 -0.97 12.15
N THR A 135 -15.24 -0.30 11.98
CA THR A 135 -16.52 -0.67 12.61
C THR A 135 -17.25 -1.78 11.87
N LEU A 136 -16.83 -2.12 10.65
CA LEU A 136 -17.41 -3.16 9.84
C LEU A 136 -16.89 -4.55 10.25
N GLU A 137 -17.61 -5.58 9.83
CA GLU A 137 -17.17 -6.96 9.99
C GLU A 137 -15.84 -7.21 9.27
N TYR A 138 -14.99 -8.06 9.86
CA TYR A 138 -13.63 -8.37 9.39
C TYR A 138 -13.57 -8.72 7.89
N TYR A 139 -14.42 -9.63 7.43
CA TYR A 139 -14.43 -10.05 6.02
C TYR A 139 -14.87 -8.91 5.08
N THR A 140 -15.94 -8.20 5.44
CA THR A 140 -16.45 -7.08 4.64
C THR A 140 -15.39 -6.00 4.45
N MET A 141 -14.68 -5.64 5.53
CA MET A 141 -13.60 -4.65 5.48
C MET A 141 -12.47 -5.11 4.56
N ASN A 142 -12.04 -6.37 4.67
CA ASN A 142 -10.95 -6.91 3.83
C ASN A 142 -11.32 -6.97 2.35
N TYR A 143 -12.56 -7.36 2.01
CA TYR A 143 -13.04 -7.36 0.62
C TYR A 143 -13.09 -5.95 0.03
N ILE A 144 -13.49 -4.95 0.79
CA ILE A 144 -13.48 -3.55 0.34
C ILE A 144 -12.03 -3.10 0.08
N CYS A 145 -11.11 -3.40 0.99
CA CYS A 145 -9.69 -3.07 0.81
C CYS A 145 -9.08 -3.75 -0.43
N LEU A 146 -9.41 -5.03 -0.66
CA LEU A 146 -8.98 -5.75 -1.85
C LEU A 146 -9.54 -5.12 -3.13
N SER A 147 -10.86 -4.85 -3.16
CA SER A 147 -11.52 -4.26 -4.34
C SER A 147 -10.94 -2.89 -4.69
N MET A 148 -10.67 -2.06 -3.69
CA MET A 148 -10.00 -0.75 -3.86
C MET A 148 -8.58 -0.90 -4.39
N SER A 149 -7.81 -1.88 -3.90
CA SER A 149 -6.45 -2.14 -4.38
C SER A 149 -6.44 -2.60 -5.84
N VAL A 150 -7.37 -3.48 -6.22
CA VAL A 150 -7.53 -3.94 -7.61
C VAL A 150 -7.95 -2.79 -8.52
N LEU A 151 -8.92 -1.97 -8.10
CA LEU A 151 -9.35 -0.80 -8.85
C LEU A 151 -8.18 0.16 -9.09
N CYS A 152 -7.40 0.44 -8.05
CA CYS A 152 -6.21 1.29 -8.14
C CYS A 152 -5.18 0.74 -9.14
N THR A 153 -4.92 -0.57 -9.11
CA THR A 153 -4.01 -1.22 -10.05
C THR A 153 -4.51 -1.11 -11.48
N LEU A 154 -5.81 -1.32 -11.72
CA LEU A 154 -6.43 -1.17 -13.03
C LEU A 154 -6.33 0.27 -13.55
N MET A 155 -6.57 1.26 -12.70
CA MET A 155 -6.42 2.67 -13.06
C MET A 155 -4.99 3.01 -13.47
N LEU A 156 -3.98 2.44 -12.79
CA LEU A 156 -2.57 2.65 -13.13
C LEU A 156 -2.21 2.09 -14.53
N PHE A 157 -2.86 1.02 -14.98
CA PHE A 157 -2.66 0.51 -16.33
C PHE A 157 -3.08 1.50 -17.43
N TYR A 158 -4.14 2.28 -17.19
CA TYR A 158 -4.61 3.29 -18.13
C TYR A 158 -3.76 4.56 -18.13
N MET A 159 -2.97 4.83 -17.10
CA MET A 159 -2.09 6.00 -17.05
C MET A 159 -0.90 5.85 -18.00
N THR A 160 -0.42 6.97 -18.55
CA THR A 160 0.76 7.01 -19.41
C THR A 160 2.04 7.07 -18.57
N GLU A 161 3.18 6.66 -19.18
CA GLU A 161 4.50 6.80 -18.53
C GLU A 161 4.89 8.28 -18.42
N SER A 162 5.73 8.61 -17.42
CA SER A 162 6.21 9.97 -17.20
C SER A 162 6.95 10.51 -18.44
N PRO A 163 6.58 11.73 -18.94
CA PRO A 163 7.28 12.37 -20.04
C PRO A 163 8.78 12.55 -19.76
N LEU A 164 9.14 12.85 -18.54
CA LEU A 164 10.52 13.08 -18.12
C LEU A 164 11.35 11.80 -18.20
N TYR A 165 10.78 10.66 -17.82
CA TYR A 165 11.43 9.35 -17.97
C TYR A 165 11.63 8.97 -19.45
N LEU A 166 10.63 9.22 -20.30
CA LEU A 166 10.70 8.93 -21.72
C LEU A 166 11.78 9.78 -22.42
N MET A 167 11.92 11.05 -22.05
CA MET A 167 12.97 11.94 -22.55
C MET A 167 14.36 11.44 -22.14
N LYS A 168 14.55 11.09 -20.86
CA LYS A 168 15.83 10.55 -20.36
C LYS A 168 16.24 9.28 -21.10
N LYS A 169 15.30 8.34 -21.29
CA LYS A 169 15.54 7.09 -22.02
C LYS A 169 15.77 7.28 -23.52
N GLY A 170 15.25 8.36 -24.12
CA GLY A 170 15.47 8.71 -25.52
C GLY A 170 16.84 9.34 -25.79
N TRP A 171 17.48 9.92 -24.75
CA TRP A 171 18.82 10.51 -24.85
C TRP A 171 19.94 9.48 -24.70
N ASP A 172 19.66 8.32 -24.12
CA ASP A 172 20.61 7.20 -23.97
C ASP A 172 20.68 6.29 -25.22
N LYS A 173 19.97 6.66 -26.32
CA LYS A 173 20.06 6.04 -27.66
C LYS A 173 20.73 6.96 -28.65
#